data_266d1ded67c8c2318e180b9a379c8086
#
_entry.id   266d1ded67c8c2318e180b9a379c8086
#
_cell.length_a   1.000
_cell.length_b   1.000
_cell.length_c   1.000
_cell.angle_alpha   90.00
_cell.angle_beta   90.00
_cell.angle_gamma   90.00
#
_symmetry.space_group_name_H-M   'P 1'
#
loop_
_entity.id
_entity.type
_entity.pdbx_description
1 polymer ?
#
loop_
_entity_poly.entity_id
_entity_poly.type
_entity_poly.pdbx_seq_one_letter_code
_entity_poly.pdbx_strand_id
1 'polypeptide(L)'
;MLRMALPIAALLLSSAAAQQREVRFEVLSFRPIKPGTSLQFNDHPTPNGFRATLSLWQAVMLAYTNDPAVSWGGTEIKNAPNWLGDFYDIDARVSPADLQAWQHQTGRYELLRSAMRAALKDRCKLAIHEEPSQAEMFELVVAKGGPRMKPAAPDAVLPTGGKLPGGGVRVGKGTVWHYYSATMGDLVEFLKVISNRRSVYDKTGLTGRYDFTFQQIPEPARGDGAIYNYPINHLGLKLRLGKESRPILAIDHIEKPSAN
;
A
#
# COMPACT_ATOMS: atom_id res chain seq x y z
N MET A 1 34.77 -65.93 6.94
CA MET A 1 33.62 -64.98 6.66
C MET A 1 34.07 -63.60 7.10
N LEU A 2 34.52 -62.78 6.16
CA LEU A 2 35.10 -61.45 6.43
C LEU A 2 34.03 -60.40 6.11
N ARG A 3 33.53 -59.67 7.13
CA ARG A 3 32.57 -58.58 6.95
C ARG A 3 33.34 -57.28 6.73
N MET A 4 33.28 -56.78 5.48
CA MET A 4 33.75 -55.46 5.12
C MET A 4 32.71 -54.42 5.60
N ALA A 5 33.11 -53.53 6.48
CA ALA A 5 32.36 -52.35 6.85
C ALA A 5 32.76 -51.19 5.92
N LEU A 6 31.79 -50.65 5.18
CA LEU A 6 31.94 -49.40 4.41
C LEU A 6 31.74 -48.18 5.33
N PRO A 7 32.60 -47.17 5.24
CA PRO A 7 32.34 -45.90 5.95
C PRO A 7 31.32 -45.06 5.19
N ILE A 8 30.26 -44.66 5.87
CA ILE A 8 29.30 -43.67 5.38
C ILE A 8 29.95 -42.30 5.56
N ALA A 9 30.39 -41.71 4.46
CA ALA A 9 30.83 -40.32 4.43
C ALA A 9 29.58 -39.42 4.46
N ALA A 10 29.32 -38.77 5.60
CA ALA A 10 28.30 -37.74 5.72
C ALA A 10 28.78 -36.49 5.00
N LEU A 11 28.19 -36.19 3.83
CA LEU A 11 28.30 -34.89 3.17
C LEU A 11 27.52 -33.86 3.98
N LEU A 12 28.23 -33.03 4.74
CA LEU A 12 27.71 -31.80 5.30
C LEU A 12 27.52 -30.79 4.16
N LEU A 13 26.32 -30.72 3.62
CA LEU A 13 25.88 -29.62 2.76
C LEU A 13 25.71 -28.38 3.65
N SER A 14 26.75 -27.57 3.75
CA SER A 14 26.63 -26.19 4.27
C SER A 14 25.80 -25.39 3.29
N SER A 15 24.51 -25.23 3.58
CA SER A 15 23.67 -24.22 2.95
C SER A 15 24.21 -22.86 3.38
N ALA A 16 25.12 -22.28 2.59
CA ALA A 16 25.40 -20.87 2.64
C ALA A 16 24.10 -20.16 2.16
N ALA A 17 23.22 -19.82 3.11
CA ALA A 17 22.15 -18.86 2.86
C ALA A 17 22.86 -17.60 2.35
N ALA A 18 22.71 -17.30 1.08
CA ALA A 18 23.21 -16.07 0.50
C ALA A 18 22.57 -14.95 1.28
N GLN A 19 23.33 -14.32 2.17
CA GLN A 19 22.89 -13.19 2.97
C GLN A 19 22.59 -12.08 1.99
N GLN A 20 21.32 -11.86 1.75
CA GLN A 20 20.85 -10.86 0.79
C GLN A 20 21.40 -9.52 1.25
N ARG A 21 22.36 -8.99 0.50
CA ARG A 21 23.06 -7.74 0.83
C ARG A 21 22.01 -6.64 1.01
N GLU A 22 21.97 -6.05 2.20
CA GLU A 22 21.09 -4.94 2.49
C GLU A 22 21.49 -3.73 1.63
N VAL A 23 20.60 -3.30 0.73
CA VAL A 23 20.80 -2.08 -0.06
C VAL A 23 20.65 -0.87 0.86
N ARG A 24 21.62 0.04 0.80
CA ARG A 24 21.64 1.29 1.57
C ARG A 24 21.81 2.48 0.65
N PHE A 25 21.26 3.60 1.04
CA PHE A 25 21.57 4.86 0.39
C PHE A 25 22.99 5.29 0.78
N GLU A 26 23.81 5.58 -0.22
CA GLU A 26 25.16 6.15 -0.04
C GLU A 26 25.08 7.63 0.31
N VAL A 27 24.16 8.35 -0.33
CA VAL A 27 23.85 9.74 -0.02
C VAL A 27 22.41 9.82 0.42
N LEU A 28 22.16 10.48 1.52
CA LEU A 28 20.82 10.65 2.06
C LEU A 28 20.69 11.98 2.79
N SER A 29 19.70 12.77 2.43
CA SER A 29 19.33 13.98 3.16
C SER A 29 17.86 13.99 3.55
N PHE A 30 17.58 14.45 4.76
CA PHE A 30 16.25 14.80 5.26
C PHE A 30 16.24 16.31 5.55
N ARG A 31 15.56 17.09 4.71
CA ARG A 31 15.42 18.54 4.89
C ARG A 31 14.03 18.86 5.41
N PRO A 32 13.88 19.40 6.62
CA PRO A 32 12.56 19.72 7.15
C PRO A 32 11.88 20.80 6.31
N ILE A 33 10.60 20.60 6.03
CA ILE A 33 9.77 21.57 5.31
C ILE A 33 9.11 22.50 6.32
N LYS A 34 9.18 23.82 6.05
CA LYS A 34 8.56 24.82 6.91
C LYS A 34 7.02 24.68 6.86
N PRO A 35 6.32 24.79 8.00
CA PRO A 35 4.87 24.84 8.03
C PRO A 35 4.31 25.90 7.06
N GLY A 36 3.23 25.56 6.36
CA GLY A 36 2.59 26.45 5.39
C GLY A 36 3.19 26.44 3.98
N THR A 37 4.27 25.67 3.74
CA THR A 37 4.79 25.45 2.38
C THR A 37 3.83 24.59 1.58
N SER A 38 3.55 24.97 0.33
CA SER A 38 2.78 24.12 -0.59
C SER A 38 3.55 22.83 -0.89
N LEU A 39 2.95 21.70 -0.56
CA LEU A 39 3.57 20.40 -0.74
C LEU A 39 3.37 19.92 -2.18
N GLN A 40 4.46 19.56 -2.86
CA GLN A 40 4.41 18.83 -4.12
C GLN A 40 4.81 17.38 -3.82
N PHE A 41 3.83 16.49 -3.85
CA PHE A 41 4.03 15.08 -3.60
C PHE A 41 4.66 14.41 -4.84
N ASN A 42 5.96 14.22 -4.80
CA ASN A 42 6.71 13.46 -5.80
C ASN A 42 7.40 12.30 -5.07
N ASP A 43 6.77 11.14 -5.08
CA ASP A 43 7.25 9.94 -4.39
C ASP A 43 7.66 8.86 -5.39
N HIS A 44 8.68 9.13 -6.20
CA HIS A 44 9.10 8.20 -7.23
C HIS A 44 10.56 7.77 -7.09
N PRO A 45 10.84 6.45 -7.25
CA PRO A 45 12.21 6.02 -7.48
C PRO A 45 12.77 6.72 -8.72
N THR A 46 13.94 7.34 -8.57
CA THR A 46 14.71 7.89 -9.68
C THR A 46 15.65 6.82 -10.27
N PRO A 47 16.24 7.02 -11.44
CA PRO A 47 17.17 6.04 -12.01
C PRO A 47 18.34 5.67 -11.11
N ASN A 48 18.73 6.54 -10.17
CA ASN A 48 19.89 6.38 -9.30
C ASN A 48 19.56 6.52 -7.79
N GLY A 49 18.28 6.50 -7.42
CA GLY A 49 17.90 6.64 -6.02
C GLY A 49 16.43 6.97 -5.82
N PHE A 50 16.13 7.82 -4.85
CA PHE A 50 14.78 8.17 -4.45
C PHE A 50 14.67 9.65 -4.09
N ARG A 51 13.65 10.31 -4.60
CA ARG A 51 13.27 11.67 -4.20
C ARG A 51 11.81 11.70 -3.83
N ALA A 52 11.53 12.33 -2.69
CA ALA A 52 10.16 12.46 -2.23
C ALA A 52 10.01 13.61 -1.23
N THR A 53 8.81 14.17 -1.21
CA THR A 53 8.31 15.00 -0.12
C THR A 53 7.37 14.16 0.70
N LEU A 54 7.82 13.64 1.83
CA LEU A 54 7.09 12.73 2.70
C LEU A 54 7.09 13.22 4.14
N SER A 55 6.02 12.92 4.89
CA SER A 55 6.12 12.93 6.34
C SER A 55 6.95 11.73 6.82
N LEU A 56 7.53 11.83 8.02
CA LEU A 56 8.22 10.69 8.60
C LEU A 56 7.28 9.50 8.82
N TRP A 57 6.00 9.75 9.11
CA TRP A 57 4.99 8.72 9.16
C TRP A 57 4.89 7.97 7.82
N GLN A 58 4.83 8.69 6.70
CA GLN A 58 4.80 8.09 5.36
C GLN A 58 6.08 7.32 5.04
N ALA A 59 7.24 7.84 5.45
CA ALA A 59 8.52 7.15 5.28
C ALA A 59 8.58 5.83 6.06
N VAL A 60 8.06 5.80 7.30
CA VAL A 60 7.92 4.56 8.09
C VAL A 60 6.98 3.58 7.39
N MET A 61 5.82 4.05 6.95
CA MET A 61 4.87 3.20 6.24
C MET A 61 5.44 2.63 4.95
N LEU A 62 6.12 3.43 4.13
CA LEU A 62 6.83 2.98 2.93
C LEU A 62 7.85 1.89 3.25
N ALA A 63 8.57 2.02 4.36
CA ALA A 63 9.62 1.10 4.75
C ALA A 63 9.09 -0.26 5.24
N TYR A 64 7.97 -0.27 5.97
CA TYR A 64 7.52 -1.43 6.73
C TYR A 64 6.24 -2.07 6.23
N THR A 65 5.53 -1.49 5.27
CA THR A 65 4.32 -2.08 4.73
C THR A 65 4.46 -2.45 3.26
N ASN A 66 3.76 -3.52 2.85
CA ASN A 66 3.74 -3.98 1.47
C ASN A 66 2.60 -3.34 0.65
N ASP A 67 1.81 -2.49 1.27
CA ASP A 67 0.68 -1.85 0.60
C ASP A 67 1.10 -0.50 0.02
N PRO A 68 1.23 -0.38 -1.32
CA PRO A 68 1.55 0.91 -1.96
C PRO A 68 0.45 1.96 -1.74
N ALA A 69 -0.77 1.55 -1.38
CA ALA A 69 -1.86 2.47 -1.06
C ALA A 69 -1.73 3.08 0.35
N VAL A 70 -0.86 2.54 1.19
CA VAL A 70 -0.66 3.01 2.58
C VAL A 70 0.04 4.37 2.66
N SER A 71 0.62 4.88 1.58
CA SER A 71 1.29 6.18 1.55
C SER A 71 0.37 7.38 1.91
N TRP A 72 -0.94 7.21 2.10
CA TRP A 72 -1.87 8.33 2.23
C TRP A 72 -2.71 8.39 3.53
N GLY A 73 -2.41 7.62 4.55
CA GLY A 73 -3.05 7.72 5.88
C GLY A 73 -4.03 6.59 6.21
N GLY A 74 -4.18 6.26 7.45
CA GLY A 74 -5.18 5.31 7.97
C GLY A 74 -4.63 4.06 8.66
N THR A 75 -3.35 3.76 8.57
CA THR A 75 -2.74 2.74 9.42
C THR A 75 -2.21 3.41 10.69
N GLU A 76 -2.71 3.00 11.82
CA GLU A 76 -2.21 3.47 13.11
C GLU A 76 -0.80 2.92 13.35
N ILE A 77 0.10 3.80 13.77
CA ILE A 77 1.40 3.42 14.33
C ILE A 77 1.31 3.71 15.82
N LYS A 78 1.40 2.68 16.63
CA LYS A 78 1.34 2.81 18.09
C LYS A 78 2.57 3.53 18.62
N ASN A 79 2.40 4.32 19.68
CA ASN A 79 3.43 5.14 20.28
C ASN A 79 4.10 6.16 19.34
N ALA A 80 3.42 6.52 18.25
CA ALA A 80 3.91 7.53 17.31
C ALA A 80 3.94 8.91 17.99
N PRO A 81 5.06 9.61 18.00
CA PRO A 81 5.10 10.99 18.49
C PRO A 81 4.37 11.93 17.52
N ASN A 82 3.80 13.02 18.05
CA ASN A 82 3.03 13.98 17.23
C ASN A 82 3.82 14.55 16.05
N TRP A 83 5.13 14.72 16.21
CA TRP A 83 6.00 15.24 15.14
C TRP A 83 6.30 14.21 14.02
N LEU A 84 5.85 12.96 14.15
CA LEU A 84 5.98 11.97 13.06
C LEU A 84 5.26 12.41 11.78
N GLY A 85 4.28 13.32 11.92
CA GLY A 85 3.60 13.97 10.79
C GLY A 85 4.40 15.11 10.13
N ASP A 86 5.55 15.52 10.66
CA ASP A 86 6.37 16.56 10.07
C ASP A 86 6.91 16.11 8.70
N PHE A 87 6.85 17.03 7.71
CA PHE A 87 7.26 16.76 6.33
C PHE A 87 8.73 17.07 6.10
N TYR A 88 9.34 16.25 5.25
CA TYR A 88 10.73 16.38 4.84
C TYR A 88 10.85 16.21 3.31
N ASP A 89 11.73 17.01 2.71
CA ASP A 89 12.29 16.68 1.40
C ASP A 89 13.39 15.65 1.58
N ILE A 90 13.19 14.50 0.98
CA ILE A 90 14.13 13.37 1.01
C ILE A 90 14.82 13.31 -0.35
N ASP A 91 16.15 13.37 -0.35
CA ASP A 91 16.98 13.11 -1.53
C ASP A 91 18.00 12.02 -1.17
N ALA A 92 17.89 10.90 -1.87
CA ALA A 92 18.67 9.72 -1.60
C ALA A 92 19.25 9.11 -2.88
N ARG A 93 20.50 8.62 -2.83
CA ARG A 93 21.16 7.94 -3.94
C ARG A 93 21.72 6.62 -3.48
N VAL A 94 21.55 5.60 -4.30
CA VAL A 94 22.17 4.28 -4.09
C VAL A 94 23.64 4.31 -4.49
N SER A 95 24.41 3.38 -3.95
CA SER A 95 25.81 3.21 -4.33
C SER A 95 25.93 2.77 -5.80
N PRO A 96 27.06 3.08 -6.49
CA PRO A 96 27.32 2.56 -7.84
C PRO A 96 27.22 1.03 -7.91
N ALA A 97 27.60 0.33 -6.84
CA ALA A 97 27.52 -1.12 -6.77
C ALA A 97 26.09 -1.67 -6.75
N ASP A 98 25.12 -0.89 -6.30
CA ASP A 98 23.71 -1.27 -6.22
C ASP A 98 22.89 -0.72 -7.39
N LEU A 99 23.49 0.12 -8.24
CA LEU A 99 22.79 0.84 -9.30
C LEU A 99 22.13 -0.09 -10.31
N GLN A 100 22.82 -1.16 -10.72
CA GLN A 100 22.27 -2.12 -11.68
C GLN A 100 21.02 -2.80 -11.10
N ALA A 101 21.08 -3.28 -9.86
CA ALA A 101 19.93 -3.89 -9.19
C ALA A 101 18.78 -2.88 -9.03
N TRP A 102 19.10 -1.64 -8.69
CA TRP A 102 18.12 -0.56 -8.54
C TRP A 102 17.38 -0.22 -9.84
N GLN A 103 18.05 -0.28 -10.98
CA GLN A 103 17.46 0.03 -12.28
C GLN A 103 16.56 -1.08 -12.83
N HIS A 104 16.65 -2.30 -12.32
CA HIS A 104 15.69 -3.35 -12.65
C HIS A 104 14.31 -3.01 -12.07
N GLN A 105 13.29 -2.95 -12.92
CA GLN A 105 11.92 -2.60 -12.49
C GLN A 105 11.33 -3.62 -11.52
N THR A 106 11.61 -4.90 -11.74
CA THR A 106 11.18 -5.98 -10.85
C THR A 106 11.97 -5.91 -9.54
N GLY A 107 11.28 -5.76 -8.42
CA GLY A 107 11.90 -5.70 -7.09
C GLY A 107 12.42 -4.33 -6.64
N ARG A 108 12.33 -3.28 -7.46
CA ARG A 108 12.79 -1.93 -7.09
C ARG A 108 12.15 -1.41 -5.80
N TYR A 109 10.86 -1.65 -5.59
CA TYR A 109 10.17 -1.22 -4.37
C TYR A 109 10.64 -2.00 -3.13
N GLU A 110 11.04 -3.26 -3.27
CA GLU A 110 11.65 -4.01 -2.17
C GLU A 110 13.02 -3.43 -1.79
N LEU A 111 13.83 -3.07 -2.78
CA LEU A 111 15.11 -2.40 -2.55
C LEU A 111 14.90 -1.03 -1.89
N LEU A 112 13.92 -0.26 -2.34
CA LEU A 112 13.55 1.02 -1.75
C LEU A 112 13.13 0.86 -0.28
N ARG A 113 12.27 -0.13 0.01
CA ARG A 113 11.85 -0.42 1.40
C ARG A 113 13.04 -0.79 2.28
N SER A 114 13.91 -1.67 1.80
CA SER A 114 15.11 -2.08 2.52
C SER A 114 16.03 -0.88 2.81
N ALA A 115 16.31 -0.07 1.79
CA ALA A 115 17.13 1.12 1.93
C ALA A 115 16.50 2.17 2.87
N MET A 116 15.17 2.33 2.82
CA MET A 116 14.47 3.26 3.70
C MET A 116 14.47 2.76 5.16
N ARG A 117 14.31 1.45 5.41
CA ARG A 117 14.48 0.87 6.76
C ARG A 117 15.84 1.19 7.35
N ALA A 118 16.90 0.96 6.56
CA ALA A 118 18.26 1.28 6.97
C ALA A 118 18.41 2.78 7.25
N ALA A 119 17.89 3.64 6.37
CA ALA A 119 17.92 5.09 6.52
C ALA A 119 17.25 5.57 7.80
N LEU A 120 16.04 5.08 8.09
CA LEU A 120 15.30 5.45 9.31
C LEU A 120 16.00 4.95 10.58
N LYS A 121 16.56 3.74 10.54
CA LYS A 121 17.36 3.22 11.64
C LYS A 121 18.60 4.06 11.92
N ASP A 122 19.32 4.44 10.87
CA ASP A 122 20.58 5.17 11.01
C ASP A 122 20.34 6.65 11.39
N ARG A 123 19.39 7.33 10.74
CA ARG A 123 19.19 8.78 10.84
C ARG A 123 18.18 9.17 11.93
N CYS A 124 17.18 8.31 12.18
CA CYS A 124 16.13 8.58 13.16
C CYS A 124 16.23 7.64 14.38
N LYS A 125 17.23 6.76 14.46
CA LYS A 125 17.36 5.75 15.52
C LYS A 125 16.09 4.92 15.70
N LEU A 126 15.36 4.71 14.60
CA LEU A 126 14.09 4.01 14.65
C LEU A 126 14.27 2.58 15.13
N ALA A 127 13.61 2.26 16.23
CA ALA A 127 13.34 0.90 16.70
C ALA A 127 11.83 0.69 16.67
N ILE A 128 11.40 -0.39 16.01
CA ILE A 128 10.00 -0.67 15.73
C ILE A 128 9.76 -2.18 15.71
N HIS A 129 8.63 -2.62 16.18
CA HIS A 129 8.19 -4.00 16.10
C HIS A 129 6.72 -4.10 15.67
N GLU A 130 6.31 -5.31 15.31
CA GLU A 130 4.89 -5.62 15.05
C GLU A 130 4.27 -6.17 16.32
N GLU A 131 3.06 -5.70 16.66
CA GLU A 131 2.26 -6.28 17.73
C GLU A 131 0.85 -6.64 17.24
N PRO A 132 0.23 -7.68 17.79
CA PRO A 132 -1.15 -8.03 17.47
C PRO A 132 -2.10 -6.89 17.81
N SER A 133 -3.01 -6.58 16.89
CA SER A 133 -4.04 -5.58 17.11
C SER A 133 -5.37 -6.02 16.50
N GLN A 134 -6.44 -5.41 16.99
CA GLN A 134 -7.77 -5.52 16.40
C GLN A 134 -8.07 -4.20 15.69
N ALA A 135 -8.07 -4.26 14.36
CA ALA A 135 -8.41 -3.11 13.54
C ALA A 135 -9.85 -3.19 13.04
N GLU A 136 -10.49 -2.03 12.93
CA GLU A 136 -11.77 -1.95 12.22
C GLU A 136 -11.55 -2.16 10.73
N MET A 137 -12.41 -2.95 10.12
CA MET A 137 -12.42 -3.22 8.70
C MET A 137 -13.84 -3.19 8.14
N PHE A 138 -13.98 -3.15 6.84
CA PHE A 138 -15.27 -3.30 6.18
C PHE A 138 -15.35 -4.59 5.40
N GLU A 139 -16.51 -5.20 5.44
CA GLU A 139 -16.91 -6.26 4.55
C GLU A 139 -17.90 -5.69 3.52
N LEU A 140 -17.53 -5.77 2.25
CA LEU A 140 -18.45 -5.49 1.16
C LEU A 140 -19.36 -6.70 0.97
N VAL A 141 -20.65 -6.53 1.21
CA VAL A 141 -21.65 -7.61 1.13
C VAL A 141 -22.83 -7.22 0.26
N VAL A 142 -23.54 -8.20 -0.26
CA VAL A 142 -24.82 -7.97 -0.97
C VAL A 142 -25.88 -7.52 0.03
N ALA A 143 -26.58 -6.42 -0.27
CA ALA A 143 -27.67 -5.92 0.53
C ALA A 143 -28.95 -6.76 0.36
N LYS A 144 -29.91 -6.62 1.29
CA LYS A 144 -31.22 -7.25 1.16
C LYS A 144 -31.87 -6.77 -0.17
N GLY A 145 -32.25 -7.71 -1.01
CA GLY A 145 -32.82 -7.41 -2.35
C GLY A 145 -31.86 -7.69 -3.51
N GLY A 146 -30.63 -8.13 -3.23
CA GLY A 146 -29.68 -8.57 -4.23
C GLY A 146 -28.89 -7.45 -4.92
N PRO A 147 -27.91 -7.81 -5.78
CA PRO A 147 -27.13 -6.85 -6.54
C PRO A 147 -28.01 -6.20 -7.63
N ARG A 148 -27.74 -4.93 -7.90
CA ARG A 148 -28.47 -4.11 -8.90
C ARG A 148 -27.56 -3.61 -10.03
N MET A 149 -26.36 -4.17 -10.10
CA MET A 149 -25.40 -3.87 -11.16
C MET A 149 -25.76 -4.66 -12.43
N LYS A 150 -25.45 -4.08 -13.58
CA LYS A 150 -25.65 -4.75 -14.86
C LYS A 150 -24.46 -5.68 -15.14
N PRO A 151 -24.66 -6.99 -15.39
CA PRO A 151 -23.58 -7.84 -15.86
C PRO A 151 -22.98 -7.27 -17.16
N ALA A 152 -21.65 -7.20 -17.22
CA ALA A 152 -20.96 -6.74 -18.42
C ALA A 152 -21.05 -7.82 -19.51
N ALA A 153 -21.26 -7.41 -20.76
CA ALA A 153 -21.20 -8.32 -21.90
C ALA A 153 -19.75 -8.78 -22.12
N PRO A 154 -19.55 -10.06 -22.58
CA PRO A 154 -18.21 -10.57 -22.85
C PRO A 154 -17.41 -9.76 -23.87
N ASP A 155 -18.10 -9.14 -24.81
CA ASP A 155 -17.58 -8.34 -25.92
C ASP A 155 -17.80 -6.84 -25.72
N ALA A 156 -18.04 -6.41 -24.47
CA ALA A 156 -18.32 -5.02 -24.15
C ALA A 156 -17.19 -4.09 -24.64
N VAL A 157 -17.58 -2.95 -25.18
CA VAL A 157 -16.70 -1.88 -25.63
C VAL A 157 -16.98 -0.62 -24.79
N LEU A 158 -15.98 0.23 -24.67
CA LEU A 158 -16.17 1.53 -24.04
C LEU A 158 -17.13 2.40 -24.86
N PRO A 159 -17.87 3.32 -24.24
CA PRO A 159 -18.72 4.28 -24.95
C PRO A 159 -17.97 5.09 -26.01
N THR A 160 -16.64 5.22 -25.87
CA THR A 160 -15.73 5.85 -26.82
C THR A 160 -15.34 4.95 -28.00
N GLY A 161 -15.84 3.71 -28.06
CA GLY A 161 -15.55 2.74 -29.13
C GLY A 161 -14.26 1.93 -28.94
N GLY A 162 -13.50 2.16 -27.86
CA GLY A 162 -12.32 1.34 -27.55
C GLY A 162 -12.69 -0.03 -26.97
N LYS A 163 -11.91 -1.07 -27.31
CA LYS A 163 -12.05 -2.37 -26.67
C LYS A 163 -11.65 -2.26 -25.20
N LEU A 164 -12.41 -2.94 -24.34
CA LEU A 164 -12.03 -3.07 -22.94
C LEU A 164 -10.79 -3.98 -22.85
N PRO A 165 -9.67 -3.50 -22.27
CA PRO A 165 -8.60 -4.39 -21.86
C PRO A 165 -9.17 -5.39 -20.86
N GLY A 166 -8.59 -6.58 -20.74
CA GLY A 166 -9.11 -7.68 -19.91
C GLY A 166 -9.36 -7.39 -18.43
N GLY A 167 -9.26 -6.12 -17.99
CA GLY A 167 -9.55 -5.60 -16.67
C GLY A 167 -10.69 -4.58 -16.66
N GLY A 168 -11.16 -4.20 -15.49
CA GLY A 168 -12.16 -3.14 -15.33
C GLY A 168 -11.58 -1.78 -15.73
N VAL A 169 -12.40 -0.97 -16.39
CA VAL A 169 -12.04 0.40 -16.77
C VAL A 169 -12.92 1.39 -16.03
N ARG A 170 -12.28 2.38 -15.42
CA ARG A 170 -12.96 3.50 -14.77
C ARG A 170 -12.80 4.77 -15.60
N VAL A 171 -13.91 5.34 -16.00
CA VAL A 171 -13.96 6.61 -16.73
C VAL A 171 -14.84 7.58 -15.96
N GLY A 172 -14.37 8.80 -15.74
CA GLY A 172 -15.18 9.78 -15.03
C GLY A 172 -14.62 11.18 -15.11
N LYS A 173 -15.51 12.14 -14.84
CA LYS A 173 -15.16 13.55 -14.72
C LYS A 173 -15.92 14.13 -13.51
N GLY A 174 -15.22 14.88 -12.68
CA GLY A 174 -15.80 15.44 -11.47
C GLY A 174 -16.12 14.37 -10.43
N THR A 175 -17.38 14.30 -10.00
CA THR A 175 -17.84 13.42 -8.91
C THR A 175 -18.46 12.12 -9.37
N VAL A 176 -18.64 11.91 -10.68
CA VAL A 176 -19.29 10.71 -11.25
C VAL A 176 -18.27 9.85 -11.96
N TRP A 177 -18.25 8.57 -11.63
CA TRP A 177 -17.34 7.58 -12.19
C TRP A 177 -18.12 6.40 -12.75
N HIS A 178 -17.85 6.04 -14.00
CA HIS A 178 -18.43 4.87 -14.64
C HIS A 178 -17.42 3.73 -14.67
N TYR A 179 -17.85 2.59 -14.24
CA TYR A 179 -17.07 1.36 -14.27
C TYR A 179 -17.63 0.45 -15.36
N TYR A 180 -16.76 -0.02 -16.21
CA TYR A 180 -17.09 -0.91 -17.33
C TYR A 180 -16.34 -2.22 -17.16
N SER A 181 -17.04 -3.34 -17.23
CA SER A 181 -16.46 -4.67 -17.09
C SER A 181 -15.59 -4.82 -15.81
N ALA A 182 -16.00 -4.18 -14.74
CA ALA A 182 -15.28 -4.17 -13.47
C ALA A 182 -15.63 -5.38 -12.62
N THR A 183 -14.67 -5.86 -11.86
CA THR A 183 -14.85 -6.90 -10.84
C THR A 183 -15.19 -6.26 -9.48
N MET A 184 -15.60 -7.08 -8.52
CA MET A 184 -15.72 -6.60 -7.13
C MET A 184 -14.37 -6.20 -6.54
N GLY A 185 -13.28 -6.80 -6.98
CA GLY A 185 -11.93 -6.37 -6.62
C GLY A 185 -11.63 -4.92 -7.02
N ASP A 186 -12.00 -4.51 -8.24
CA ASP A 186 -11.84 -3.12 -8.70
C ASP A 186 -12.66 -2.15 -7.84
N LEU A 187 -13.86 -2.55 -7.41
CA LEU A 187 -14.69 -1.76 -6.51
C LEU A 187 -14.07 -1.68 -5.10
N VAL A 188 -13.56 -2.78 -4.59
CA VAL A 188 -12.88 -2.84 -3.28
C VAL A 188 -11.67 -1.89 -3.24
N GLU A 189 -10.83 -1.89 -4.27
CA GLU A 189 -9.68 -0.98 -4.33
C GLU A 189 -10.13 0.50 -4.29
N PHE A 190 -11.20 0.83 -4.97
CA PHE A 190 -11.76 2.18 -4.89
C PHE A 190 -12.33 2.49 -3.49
N LEU A 191 -13.06 1.54 -2.90
CA LEU A 191 -13.64 1.71 -1.56
C LEU A 191 -12.57 1.88 -0.48
N LYS A 192 -11.43 1.21 -0.58
CA LYS A 192 -10.28 1.43 0.30
C LYS A 192 -9.81 2.90 0.30
N VAL A 193 -9.78 3.53 -0.87
CA VAL A 193 -9.37 4.94 -0.99
C VAL A 193 -10.33 5.87 -0.26
N ILE A 194 -11.64 5.66 -0.40
CA ILE A 194 -12.67 6.56 0.16
C ILE A 194 -13.05 6.24 1.60
N SER A 195 -12.74 5.04 2.11
CA SER A 195 -13.04 4.62 3.48
C SER A 195 -12.00 5.06 4.49
N ASN A 196 -11.26 6.11 4.18
CA ASN A 196 -10.14 6.57 5.00
C ASN A 196 -9.12 5.44 5.26
N ARG A 197 -8.94 4.57 4.26
CA ARG A 197 -7.99 3.44 4.17
C ARG A 197 -8.18 2.33 5.19
N ARG A 198 -9.37 2.20 5.72
CA ARG A 198 -9.73 0.97 6.39
C ARG A 198 -9.72 -0.18 5.39
N SER A 199 -9.28 -1.34 5.83
CA SER A 199 -9.34 -2.55 4.99
C SER A 199 -10.78 -2.81 4.53
N VAL A 200 -10.95 -3.12 3.26
CA VAL A 200 -12.24 -3.55 2.69
C VAL A 200 -12.04 -4.92 2.09
N TYR A 201 -12.88 -5.87 2.50
CA TYR A 201 -12.84 -7.24 1.99
C TYR A 201 -14.11 -7.57 1.21
N ASP A 202 -13.94 -8.16 0.04
CA ASP A 202 -15.07 -8.67 -0.73
C ASP A 202 -15.65 -9.92 -0.06
N LYS A 203 -16.88 -9.82 0.38
CA LYS A 203 -17.72 -10.89 0.91
C LYS A 203 -19.05 -10.99 0.15
N THR A 204 -19.10 -10.46 -1.07
CA THR A 204 -20.31 -10.50 -1.91
C THR A 204 -20.57 -11.87 -2.52
N GLY A 205 -19.52 -12.65 -2.76
CA GLY A 205 -19.59 -13.88 -3.54
C GLY A 205 -19.83 -13.66 -5.04
N LEU A 206 -19.74 -12.41 -5.52
CA LEU A 206 -19.97 -12.05 -6.92
C LEU A 206 -18.66 -12.17 -7.70
N THR A 207 -18.56 -13.19 -8.54
CA THR A 207 -17.34 -13.47 -9.35
C THR A 207 -17.39 -12.90 -10.76
N GLY A 208 -18.51 -12.28 -11.16
CA GLY A 208 -18.72 -11.71 -12.48
C GLY A 208 -18.04 -10.36 -12.70
N ARG A 209 -18.23 -9.87 -13.92
CA ARG A 209 -17.88 -8.49 -14.31
C ARG A 209 -19.15 -7.69 -14.48
N TYR A 210 -19.12 -6.42 -14.09
CA TYR A 210 -20.30 -5.58 -14.00
C TYR A 210 -20.03 -4.19 -14.54
N ASP A 211 -21.08 -3.59 -15.10
CA ASP A 211 -21.13 -2.17 -15.43
C ASP A 211 -21.93 -1.45 -14.34
N PHE A 212 -21.38 -0.40 -13.78
CA PHE A 212 -22.05 0.41 -12.78
C PHE A 212 -21.50 1.83 -12.72
N THR A 213 -22.27 2.70 -12.11
CA THR A 213 -21.88 4.11 -11.88
C THR A 213 -21.72 4.35 -10.41
N PHE A 214 -20.67 5.04 -10.07
CA PHE A 214 -20.38 5.46 -8.72
C PHE A 214 -20.38 6.99 -8.66
N GLN A 215 -21.08 7.56 -7.67
CA GLN A 215 -21.08 9.00 -7.44
C GLN A 215 -20.31 9.32 -6.16
N GLN A 216 -19.25 10.11 -6.27
CA GLN A 216 -18.50 10.57 -5.12
C GLN A 216 -19.32 11.61 -4.34
N ILE A 217 -19.37 11.48 -3.03
CA ILE A 217 -20.07 12.43 -2.16
C ILE A 217 -19.18 13.68 -1.98
N PRO A 218 -19.70 14.89 -2.14
CA PRO A 218 -18.98 16.13 -1.84
C PRO A 218 -18.57 16.21 -0.37
N GLU A 219 -17.43 16.87 -0.09
CA GLU A 219 -16.82 16.99 1.23
C GLU A 219 -17.76 17.35 2.39
N PRO A 220 -18.66 18.36 2.30
CA PRO A 220 -19.48 18.71 3.47
C PRO A 220 -20.52 17.64 3.86
N ALA A 221 -20.80 16.69 2.97
CA ALA A 221 -21.71 15.58 3.24
C ALA A 221 -21.03 14.32 3.78
N ARG A 222 -19.73 14.36 4.00
CA ARG A 222 -18.93 13.25 4.54
C ARG A 222 -18.98 13.19 6.07
N GLY A 223 -20.17 13.06 6.65
CA GLY A 223 -20.31 12.71 8.06
C GLY A 223 -19.90 11.24 8.30
N ASP A 224 -19.47 10.93 9.51
CA ASP A 224 -18.89 9.61 9.90
C ASP A 224 -19.69 8.36 9.51
N GLY A 225 -20.98 8.47 9.30
CA GLY A 225 -21.85 7.36 8.87
C GLY A 225 -22.23 7.36 7.39
N ALA A 226 -22.15 8.50 6.70
CA ALA A 226 -22.60 8.63 5.31
C ALA A 226 -21.61 8.03 4.30
N ILE A 227 -20.32 8.00 4.63
CA ILE A 227 -19.25 7.47 3.78
C ILE A 227 -19.46 5.97 3.49
N TYR A 228 -20.02 5.24 4.44
CA TYR A 228 -20.04 3.79 4.40
C TYR A 228 -21.18 3.18 3.60
N ASN A 229 -22.27 3.89 3.41
CA ASN A 229 -23.48 3.31 2.82
C ASN A 229 -23.99 4.00 1.56
N TYR A 230 -23.66 5.28 1.37
CA TYR A 230 -24.27 6.08 0.31
C TYR A 230 -23.86 5.66 -1.12
N PRO A 231 -22.57 5.48 -1.43
CA PRO A 231 -22.21 5.32 -2.84
C PRO A 231 -22.51 3.95 -3.42
N ILE A 232 -22.80 2.94 -2.60
CA ILE A 232 -22.96 1.55 -3.04
C ILE A 232 -24.35 0.96 -2.79
N ASN A 233 -25.21 1.64 -2.03
CA ASN A 233 -26.58 1.15 -1.76
C ASN A 233 -27.41 1.02 -3.04
N HIS A 234 -27.24 1.93 -4.00
CA HIS A 234 -27.91 1.84 -5.29
C HIS A 234 -27.46 0.66 -6.14
N LEU A 235 -26.25 0.13 -5.89
CA LEU A 235 -25.70 -1.08 -6.51
C LEU A 235 -26.26 -2.37 -5.90
N GLY A 236 -27.07 -2.25 -4.84
CA GLY A 236 -27.53 -3.40 -4.07
C GLY A 236 -26.44 -4.01 -3.20
N LEU A 237 -25.43 -3.21 -2.84
CA LEU A 237 -24.33 -3.58 -1.96
C LEU A 237 -24.34 -2.72 -0.70
N LYS A 238 -23.66 -3.18 0.33
CA LYS A 238 -23.43 -2.42 1.56
C LYS A 238 -22.08 -2.76 2.18
N LEU A 239 -21.53 -1.83 2.95
CA LEU A 239 -20.40 -2.08 3.82
C LEU A 239 -20.90 -2.47 5.21
N ARG A 240 -20.36 -3.54 5.75
CA ARG A 240 -20.59 -4.00 7.12
C ARG A 240 -19.31 -3.79 7.92
N LEU A 241 -19.39 -3.12 9.06
CA LEU A 241 -18.27 -2.96 9.96
C LEU A 241 -17.93 -4.31 10.59
N GLY A 242 -16.68 -4.67 10.58
CA GLY A 242 -16.13 -5.85 11.19
C GLY A 242 -14.82 -5.52 11.92
N LYS A 243 -14.20 -6.55 12.44
CA LYS A 243 -12.88 -6.49 13.06
C LYS A 243 -11.97 -7.52 12.42
N GLU A 244 -10.71 -7.15 12.20
CA GLU A 244 -9.68 -8.07 11.77
C GLU A 244 -8.53 -8.09 12.77
N SER A 245 -7.96 -9.26 12.96
CA SER A 245 -6.70 -9.38 13.68
C SER A 245 -5.58 -9.17 12.69
N ARG A 246 -4.82 -8.09 12.85
CA ARG A 246 -3.65 -7.81 12.01
C ARG A 246 -2.53 -7.23 12.86
N PRO A 247 -1.28 -7.46 12.49
CA PRO A 247 -0.19 -6.75 13.13
C PRO A 247 -0.29 -5.24 12.83
N ILE A 248 -0.01 -4.44 13.84
CA ILE A 248 0.26 -3.00 13.69
C ILE A 248 1.70 -2.73 14.05
N LEU A 249 2.23 -1.65 13.50
CA LEU A 249 3.56 -1.19 13.86
C LEU A 249 3.50 -0.46 15.20
N ALA A 250 4.45 -0.76 16.10
CA ALA A 250 4.63 -0.06 17.37
C ALA A 250 6.05 0.48 17.44
N ILE A 251 6.18 1.78 17.69
CA ILE A 251 7.47 2.44 17.82
C ILE A 251 7.98 2.26 19.25
N ASP A 252 9.17 1.66 19.39
CA ASP A 252 9.89 1.54 20.66
C ASP A 252 10.74 2.78 20.92
N HIS A 253 11.36 3.32 19.85
CA HIS A 253 12.19 4.50 19.89
C HIS A 253 12.26 5.18 18.52
N ILE A 254 12.25 6.51 18.50
CA ILE A 254 12.52 7.31 17.30
C ILE A 254 13.00 8.71 17.70
N GLU A 255 13.94 9.24 16.94
CA GLU A 255 14.44 10.60 17.03
C GLU A 255 14.15 11.37 15.74
N LYS A 256 14.09 12.71 15.82
CA LYS A 256 14.06 13.53 14.60
C LYS A 256 15.33 13.28 13.78
N PRO A 257 15.24 13.27 12.43
CA PRO A 257 16.42 13.05 11.60
C PRO A 257 17.54 14.01 11.98
N SER A 258 18.74 13.47 12.18
CA SER A 258 19.92 14.30 12.39
C SER A 258 20.15 15.22 11.18
N ALA A 259 20.51 16.48 11.42
CA ALA A 259 20.91 17.40 10.36
C ALA A 259 22.06 16.81 9.54
N ASN A 260 22.05 17.08 8.24
CA ASN A 260 23.16 16.70 7.34
C ASN A 260 24.33 17.65 7.56
#